data_f5e81501a21a87629d9ea999a1f6bcfb
#
_entry.id   f5e81501a21a87629d9ea999a1f6bcfb
#
_cell.length_a   1.000
_cell.length_b   1.000
_cell.length_c   1.000
_cell.angle_alpha   90.00
_cell.angle_beta   90.00
_cell.angle_gamma   90.00
#
_symmetry.space_group_name_H-M   'P 1'
#
loop_
_entity.id
_entity.type
_entity.pdbx_description
1 polymer ?
#
loop_
_entity_poly.entity_id
_entity_poly.type
_entity_poly.pdbx_seq_one_letter_code
_entity_poly.pdbx_strand_id
1 'polypeptide(L)'
;MMYLLRHWMQRRRHPERYAQLQSLLSVQRQSRQQLLQRQARDFDELVRFAVDHTDFYSTRFDAHLAHRGRLPGPADLPILEKQDVIDHLDGLLVRDADRTRVKVGHTGGSTGIPLAFYYDDAKHELMLAGMMRGFMMSGW
;
A
#
# COMPACT_ATOMS: atom_id res chain seq x y z
N MET A 1 -25.60 -15.67 19.78
CA MET A 1 -26.50 -15.28 18.68
C MET A 1 -26.23 -13.84 18.20
N MET A 2 -26.10 -12.85 19.07
CA MET A 2 -25.84 -11.43 18.75
C MET A 2 -24.49 -11.21 18.03
N TYR A 3 -23.43 -11.96 18.34
CA TYR A 3 -22.11 -11.89 17.69
C TYR A 3 -22.18 -12.29 16.21
N LEU A 4 -22.85 -13.37 15.87
CA LEU A 4 -22.98 -13.84 14.48
C LEU A 4 -23.77 -12.86 13.61
N LEU A 5 -24.83 -12.27 14.16
CA LEU A 5 -25.62 -11.25 13.46
C LEU A 5 -24.79 -9.99 13.20
N ARG A 6 -24.04 -9.53 14.20
CA ARG A 6 -23.14 -8.38 14.06
C ARG A 6 -22.06 -8.63 13.02
N HIS A 7 -21.45 -9.81 13.02
CA HIS A 7 -20.43 -10.21 12.05
C HIS A 7 -21.01 -10.26 10.62
N TRP A 8 -22.20 -10.83 10.45
CA TRP A 8 -22.89 -10.87 9.17
C TRP A 8 -23.24 -9.47 8.64
N MET A 9 -23.75 -8.58 9.52
CA MET A 9 -24.03 -7.19 9.18
C MET A 9 -22.76 -6.44 8.75
N GLN A 10 -21.64 -6.59 9.46
CA GLN A 10 -20.36 -5.99 9.13
C GLN A 10 -19.84 -6.48 7.77
N ARG A 11 -19.94 -7.77 7.48
CA ARG A 11 -19.56 -8.34 6.21
C ARG A 11 -20.37 -7.77 5.03
N ARG A 12 -21.67 -7.55 5.22
CA ARG A 12 -22.51 -6.90 4.19
C ARG A 12 -22.23 -5.41 4.04
N ARG A 13 -21.86 -4.75 5.11
CA ARG A 13 -21.59 -3.29 5.10
C ARG A 13 -20.23 -2.96 4.51
N HIS A 14 -19.26 -3.86 4.63
CA HIS A 14 -17.89 -3.68 4.19
C HIS A 14 -17.40 -4.89 3.37
N PRO A 15 -18.01 -5.19 2.22
CA PRO A 15 -17.68 -6.39 1.44
C PRO A 15 -16.23 -6.41 0.97
N GLU A 16 -15.66 -5.26 0.61
CA GLU A 16 -14.26 -5.13 0.17
C GLU A 16 -13.27 -5.52 1.26
N ARG A 17 -13.48 -5.07 2.50
CA ARG A 17 -12.66 -5.45 3.67
C ARG A 17 -12.58 -6.95 3.85
N TYR A 18 -13.72 -7.61 3.75
CA TYR A 18 -13.78 -9.07 3.93
C TYR A 18 -13.20 -9.83 2.74
N ALA A 19 -13.31 -9.32 1.52
CA ALA A 19 -12.62 -9.87 0.36
C ALA A 19 -11.10 -9.76 0.52
N GLN A 20 -10.60 -8.61 0.94
CA GLN A 20 -9.18 -8.39 1.25
C GLN A 20 -8.69 -9.32 2.38
N LEU A 21 -9.48 -9.47 3.45
CA LEU A 21 -9.15 -10.38 4.54
C LEU A 21 -9.01 -11.83 4.03
N GLN A 22 -9.93 -12.31 3.19
CA GLN A 22 -9.84 -13.65 2.61
C GLN A 22 -8.59 -13.81 1.74
N SER A 23 -8.26 -12.81 0.94
CA SER A 23 -7.02 -12.77 0.16
C SER A 23 -5.79 -12.88 1.07
N LEU A 24 -5.70 -12.06 2.12
CA LEU A 24 -4.60 -12.08 3.09
C LEU A 24 -4.47 -13.42 3.83
N LEU A 25 -5.59 -14.07 4.17
CA LEU A 25 -5.59 -15.38 4.80
C LEU A 25 -5.14 -16.49 3.84
N SER A 26 -5.47 -16.38 2.55
CA SER A 26 -5.04 -17.37 1.54
C SER A 26 -3.53 -17.36 1.35
N VAL A 27 -2.91 -16.17 1.42
CA VAL A 27 -1.45 -16.00 1.29
C VAL A 27 -0.67 -16.73 2.39
N GLN A 28 -1.22 -16.83 3.60
CA GLN A 28 -0.58 -17.54 4.73
C GLN A 28 -0.36 -19.03 4.48
N ARG A 29 -1.09 -19.62 3.54
CA ARG A 29 -1.00 -21.04 3.20
C ARG A 29 -0.03 -21.33 2.07
N GLN A 30 0.60 -20.29 1.51
CA GLN A 30 1.54 -20.42 0.40
C GLN A 30 2.91 -20.90 0.91
N SER A 31 3.62 -21.64 0.08
CA SER A 31 5.01 -22.02 0.35
C SER A 31 5.92 -20.78 0.28
N ARG A 32 7.10 -20.88 0.92
CA ARG A 32 8.12 -19.81 0.86
C ARG A 32 8.46 -19.43 -0.58
N GLN A 33 8.58 -20.41 -1.46
CA GLN A 33 8.87 -20.15 -2.89
C GLN A 33 7.76 -19.34 -3.57
N GLN A 34 6.49 -19.72 -3.34
CA GLN A 34 5.34 -18.98 -3.88
C GLN A 34 5.28 -17.54 -3.34
N LEU A 35 5.60 -17.35 -2.05
CA LEU A 35 5.64 -16.01 -1.45
C LEU A 35 6.74 -15.14 -2.07
N LEU A 36 7.94 -15.68 -2.30
CA LEU A 36 9.03 -14.95 -2.93
C LEU A 36 8.72 -14.59 -4.39
N GLN A 37 8.13 -15.51 -5.14
CA GLN A 37 7.70 -15.24 -6.52
C GLN A 37 6.61 -14.16 -6.57
N ARG A 38 5.64 -14.25 -5.66
CA ARG A 38 4.60 -13.22 -5.53
C ARG A 38 5.20 -11.86 -5.17
N GLN A 39 6.08 -11.81 -4.16
CA GLN A 39 6.73 -10.57 -3.74
C GLN A 39 7.50 -9.90 -4.89
N ALA A 40 8.26 -10.68 -5.67
CA ALA A 40 9.00 -10.16 -6.82
C ALA A 40 8.06 -9.54 -7.87
N ARG A 41 6.98 -10.25 -8.21
CA ARG A 41 5.99 -9.75 -9.16
C ARG A 41 5.27 -8.50 -8.65
N ASP A 42 4.75 -8.56 -7.41
CA ASP A 42 4.00 -7.45 -6.82
C ASP A 42 4.91 -6.19 -6.67
N PHE A 43 6.22 -6.40 -6.43
CA PHE A 43 7.22 -5.33 -6.41
C PHE A 43 7.41 -4.71 -7.79
N ASP A 44 7.62 -5.52 -8.83
CA ASP A 44 7.79 -5.04 -10.21
C ASP A 44 6.54 -4.27 -10.70
N GLU A 45 5.35 -4.77 -10.38
CA GLU A 45 4.08 -4.10 -10.68
C GLU A 45 3.98 -2.75 -9.96
N LEU A 46 4.35 -2.68 -8.66
CA LEU A 46 4.32 -1.45 -7.88
C LEU A 46 5.29 -0.41 -8.41
N VAL A 47 6.54 -0.80 -8.71
CA VAL A 47 7.54 0.14 -9.25
C VAL A 47 7.12 0.66 -10.61
N ARG A 48 6.62 -0.21 -11.49
CA ARG A 48 6.09 0.18 -12.80
C ARG A 48 4.94 1.16 -12.65
N PHE A 49 3.96 0.82 -11.81
CA PHE A 49 2.82 1.70 -11.54
C PHE A 49 3.28 3.08 -11.02
N ALA A 50 4.22 3.12 -10.07
CA ALA A 50 4.72 4.37 -9.51
C ALA A 50 5.40 5.24 -10.58
N VAL A 51 6.24 4.67 -11.44
CA VAL A 51 6.91 5.38 -12.55
C VAL A 51 5.89 5.88 -13.57
N ASP A 52 4.94 5.05 -13.95
CA ASP A 52 3.99 5.38 -15.00
C ASP A 52 2.94 6.42 -14.56
N HIS A 53 2.65 6.49 -13.25
CA HIS A 53 1.50 7.27 -12.76
C HIS A 53 1.85 8.42 -11.80
N THR A 54 3.11 8.59 -11.37
CA THR A 54 3.49 9.69 -10.47
C THR A 54 4.63 10.52 -11.05
N ASP A 55 4.63 11.82 -10.77
CA ASP A 55 5.70 12.72 -11.25
C ASP A 55 7.01 12.50 -10.50
N PHE A 56 6.91 12.24 -9.20
CA PHE A 56 8.08 12.02 -8.35
C PHE A 56 8.90 10.80 -8.79
N TYR A 57 8.25 9.64 -8.94
CA TYR A 57 8.98 8.42 -9.30
C TYR A 57 9.35 8.36 -10.77
N SER A 58 8.57 8.94 -11.68
CA SER A 58 8.97 9.04 -13.08
C SER A 58 10.28 9.81 -13.22
N THR A 59 10.41 10.97 -12.59
CA THR A 59 11.63 11.77 -12.60
C THR A 59 12.79 11.10 -11.87
N ARG A 60 12.52 10.51 -10.70
CA ARG A 60 13.56 9.88 -9.85
C ARG A 60 14.20 8.65 -10.50
N PHE A 61 13.45 7.91 -11.32
CA PHE A 61 13.95 6.70 -11.98
C PHE A 61 14.29 6.88 -13.46
N ASP A 62 14.10 8.06 -14.03
CA ASP A 62 14.40 8.34 -15.44
C ASP A 62 15.87 8.04 -15.79
N ALA A 63 16.80 8.51 -14.98
CA ALA A 63 18.23 8.22 -15.14
C ALA A 63 18.56 6.73 -15.02
N HIS A 64 17.87 6.00 -14.14
CA HIS A 64 18.06 4.56 -13.97
C HIS A 64 17.58 3.79 -15.19
N LEU A 65 16.38 4.14 -15.70
CA LEU A 65 15.82 3.56 -16.91
C LEU A 65 16.70 3.84 -18.15
N ALA A 66 17.20 5.08 -18.29
CA ALA A 66 18.08 5.45 -19.38
C ALA A 66 19.41 4.67 -19.36
N HIS A 67 19.97 4.39 -18.19
CA HIS A 67 21.26 3.70 -18.05
C HIS A 67 21.14 2.17 -18.12
N ARG A 68 20.11 1.58 -17.57
CA ARG A 68 19.98 0.12 -17.40
C ARG A 68 18.89 -0.51 -18.28
N GLY A 69 18.03 0.28 -18.90
CA GLY A 69 16.94 -0.22 -19.77
C GLY A 69 15.91 -1.10 -19.02
N ARG A 70 15.91 -1.09 -17.68
CA ARG A 70 15.00 -1.87 -16.84
C ARG A 70 14.62 -1.08 -15.59
N LEU A 71 13.49 -1.44 -14.99
CA LEU A 71 13.07 -0.91 -13.69
C LEU A 71 14.06 -1.29 -12.58
N PRO A 72 14.22 -0.44 -11.53
CA PRO A 72 15.08 -0.75 -10.39
C PRO A 72 14.55 -1.97 -9.62
N GLY A 73 15.44 -2.87 -9.24
CA GLY A 73 15.14 -3.92 -8.27
C GLY A 73 15.21 -3.38 -6.83
N PRO A 74 14.82 -4.18 -5.81
CA PRO A 74 14.83 -3.75 -4.41
C PRO A 74 16.19 -3.21 -3.92
N ALA A 75 17.30 -3.77 -4.41
CA ALA A 75 18.65 -3.34 -4.08
C ALA A 75 19.11 -2.08 -4.82
N ASP A 76 18.43 -1.71 -5.90
CA ASP A 76 18.75 -0.55 -6.73
C ASP A 76 17.94 0.70 -6.30
N LEU A 77 16.93 0.54 -5.42
CA LEU A 77 16.09 1.66 -4.99
C LEU A 77 16.88 2.65 -4.14
N PRO A 78 16.85 3.95 -4.48
CA PRO A 78 17.39 4.97 -3.61
C PRO A 78 16.54 5.09 -2.32
N ILE A 79 17.20 5.40 -1.22
CA ILE A 79 16.51 5.66 0.04
C ILE A 79 15.57 6.87 -0.15
N LEU A 80 14.33 6.71 0.27
CA LEU A 80 13.36 7.79 0.35
C LEU A 80 13.45 8.40 1.75
N GLU A 81 13.92 9.64 1.83
CA GLU A 81 14.01 10.34 3.08
C GLU A 81 12.69 11.04 3.43
N LYS A 82 12.51 11.35 4.71
CA LYS A 82 11.31 12.06 5.17
C LYS A 82 11.16 13.41 4.49
N GLN A 83 12.26 14.10 4.24
CA GLN A 83 12.26 15.40 3.57
C GLN A 83 11.80 15.28 2.11
N ASP A 84 12.19 14.22 1.39
CA ASP A 84 11.71 13.97 0.03
C ASP A 84 10.18 13.93 -0.03
N VAL A 85 9.54 13.27 0.96
CA VAL A 85 8.07 13.16 1.02
C VAL A 85 7.41 14.49 1.35
N ILE A 86 8.02 15.28 2.25
CA ILE A 86 7.51 16.61 2.62
C ILE A 86 7.55 17.55 1.42
N ASP A 87 8.68 17.58 0.71
CA ASP A 87 8.91 18.52 -0.39
C ASP A 87 8.15 18.15 -1.67
N HIS A 88 7.80 16.86 -1.84
CA HIS A 88 7.20 16.35 -3.07
C HIS A 88 5.86 15.62 -2.85
N LEU A 89 5.12 15.96 -1.81
CA LEU A 89 3.89 15.25 -1.45
C LEU A 89 2.89 15.15 -2.62
N ASP A 90 2.68 16.25 -3.34
CA ASP A 90 1.78 16.25 -4.51
C ASP A 90 2.34 15.46 -5.71
N GLY A 91 3.66 15.43 -5.88
CA GLY A 91 4.33 14.64 -6.92
C GLY A 91 4.27 13.12 -6.65
N LEU A 92 4.04 12.72 -5.41
CA LEU A 92 3.83 11.33 -5.01
C LEU A 92 2.38 10.85 -5.25
N LEU A 93 1.44 11.78 -5.49
CA LEU A 93 0.07 11.44 -5.83
C LEU A 93 -0.01 10.97 -7.29
N VAL A 94 -0.86 9.99 -7.54
CA VAL A 94 -1.19 9.53 -8.90
C VAL A 94 -1.76 10.69 -9.71
N ARG A 95 -1.27 10.92 -10.95
CA ARG A 95 -1.64 12.06 -11.81
C ARG A 95 -3.14 12.20 -12.02
N ASP A 96 -3.81 11.07 -12.24
CA ASP A 96 -5.25 11.01 -12.52
C ASP A 96 -6.08 10.76 -11.26
N ALA A 97 -5.54 11.01 -10.06
CA ALA A 97 -6.25 10.79 -8.82
C ALA A 97 -7.48 11.72 -8.72
N ASP A 98 -8.63 11.14 -8.46
CA ASP A 98 -9.82 11.93 -8.09
C ASP A 98 -9.61 12.53 -6.69
N ARG A 99 -9.20 13.79 -6.67
CA ARG A 99 -8.90 14.53 -5.43
C ARG A 99 -10.09 14.64 -4.47
N THR A 100 -11.32 14.42 -4.93
CA THR A 100 -12.50 14.40 -4.06
C THR A 100 -12.59 13.11 -3.22
N ARG A 101 -11.92 12.05 -3.67
CA ARG A 101 -11.87 10.74 -3.00
C ARG A 101 -10.57 10.49 -2.24
N VAL A 102 -9.56 11.35 -2.44
CA VAL A 102 -8.27 11.28 -1.74
C VAL A 102 -8.39 11.90 -0.37
N LYS A 103 -7.90 11.21 0.64
CA LYS A 103 -7.85 11.63 2.03
C LYS A 103 -6.39 11.89 2.43
N VAL A 104 -6.18 12.80 3.37
CA VAL A 104 -4.87 13.07 3.95
C VAL A 104 -4.79 12.43 5.33
N GLY A 105 -3.77 11.61 5.53
CA GLY A 105 -3.41 11.07 6.82
C GLY A 105 -2.09 11.66 7.30
N HIS A 106 -1.84 11.55 8.62
CA HIS A 106 -0.59 11.98 9.23
C HIS A 106 -0.03 10.86 10.10
N THR A 107 1.30 10.73 10.11
CA THR A 107 1.96 9.85 11.07
C THR A 107 1.94 10.47 12.46
N GLY A 108 1.80 9.64 13.50
CA GLY A 108 1.95 10.09 14.90
C GLY A 108 3.41 10.46 15.17
N GLY A 109 3.75 11.74 15.05
CA GLY A 109 5.11 12.23 15.31
C GLY A 109 5.37 12.38 16.80
N SER A 110 6.01 11.41 17.43
CA SER A 110 6.49 11.55 18.83
C SER A 110 7.73 12.44 18.94
N THR A 111 8.43 12.74 17.84
CA THR A 111 9.74 13.39 17.83
C THR A 111 9.93 14.42 16.71
N GLY A 112 8.89 15.01 16.16
CA GLY A 112 9.05 16.00 15.09
C GLY A 112 7.80 16.26 14.25
N ILE A 113 7.97 16.90 13.10
CA ILE A 113 6.91 17.26 12.17
C ILE A 113 6.20 15.97 11.69
N PRO A 114 4.86 15.85 11.86
CA PRO A 114 4.11 14.72 11.32
C PRO A 114 4.26 14.61 9.81
N LEU A 115 4.47 13.40 9.28
CA LEU A 115 4.51 13.16 7.86
C LEU A 115 3.08 13.03 7.33
N ALA A 116 2.71 13.88 6.37
CA ALA A 116 1.45 13.76 5.64
C ALA A 116 1.57 12.68 4.54
N PHE A 117 0.49 11.98 4.26
CA PHE A 117 0.40 11.03 3.16
C PHE A 117 -1.03 10.95 2.62
N TYR A 118 -1.15 10.65 1.34
CA TYR A 118 -2.44 10.45 0.70
C TYR A 118 -2.90 8.99 0.79
N TYR A 119 -4.20 8.78 0.94
CA TYR A 119 -4.82 7.46 0.87
C TYR A 119 -6.27 7.56 0.39
N ASP A 120 -6.80 6.45 -0.12
CA ASP A 120 -8.18 6.28 -0.56
C ASP A 120 -8.96 5.30 0.32
N ASP A 121 -10.23 5.08 0.02
CA ASP A 121 -11.06 4.12 0.74
C ASP A 121 -10.59 2.68 0.55
N ALA A 122 -10.07 2.31 -0.63
CA ALA A 122 -9.57 0.96 -0.89
C ALA A 122 -8.37 0.63 0.00
N LYS A 123 -7.42 1.57 0.13
CA LYS A 123 -6.28 1.44 1.06
C LYS A 123 -6.73 1.36 2.50
N HIS A 124 -7.74 2.14 2.89
CA HIS A 124 -8.29 2.11 4.24
C HIS A 124 -8.91 0.75 4.57
N GLU A 125 -9.71 0.19 3.65
CA GLU A 125 -10.33 -1.13 3.83
C GLU A 125 -9.27 -2.26 3.89
N LEU A 126 -8.22 -2.17 3.07
CA LEU A 126 -7.08 -3.12 3.12
C LEU A 126 -6.33 -3.04 4.46
N MET A 127 -6.09 -1.84 4.98
CA MET A 127 -5.47 -1.65 6.29
C MET A 127 -6.30 -2.31 7.40
N LEU A 128 -7.61 -2.10 7.41
CA LEU A 128 -8.51 -2.71 8.39
C LEU A 128 -8.56 -4.24 8.26
N ALA A 129 -8.53 -4.78 7.02
CA ALA A 129 -8.41 -6.22 6.79
C ALA A 129 -7.10 -6.78 7.35
N GLY A 130 -5.99 -6.06 7.19
CA GLY A 130 -4.69 -6.41 7.76
C GLY A 130 -4.70 -6.45 9.29
N MET A 131 -5.33 -5.45 9.93
CA MET A 131 -5.53 -5.42 11.38
C MET A 131 -6.39 -6.60 11.85
N MET A 132 -7.51 -6.88 11.18
CA MET A 132 -8.37 -8.05 11.51
C MET A 132 -7.58 -9.35 11.43
N ARG A 133 -6.75 -9.53 10.39
CA ARG A 133 -5.86 -10.71 10.29
C ARG A 133 -4.90 -10.80 11.48
N GLY A 134 -4.30 -9.69 11.88
CA GLY A 134 -3.41 -9.64 13.04
C GLY A 134 -4.10 -10.05 14.32
N PHE A 135 -5.31 -9.57 14.59
CA PHE A 135 -6.11 -9.98 15.74
C PHE A 135 -6.48 -11.47 15.69
N MET A 136 -6.88 -12.00 14.54
CA MET A 136 -7.17 -13.43 14.39
C MET A 136 -5.94 -14.30 14.68
N MET A 137 -4.73 -13.86 14.34
CA MET A 137 -3.48 -14.58 14.63
C MET A 137 -3.11 -14.56 16.11
N SER A 138 -3.52 -13.55 16.86
CA SER A 138 -3.31 -13.44 18.30
C SER A 138 -4.40 -14.13 19.16
N GLY A 139 -5.35 -14.82 18.50
CA GLY A 139 -6.40 -15.59 19.20
C GLY A 139 -7.64 -14.79 19.57
N TRP A 140 -7.85 -13.64 18.94
CA TRP A 140 -9.06 -12.82 19.13
C TRP A 140 -10.17 -13.22 18.15
#